data_5b2aba69ea83ba8056c4690c06bcf8cb
#
_entry.id   5b2aba69ea83ba8056c4690c06bcf8cb
#
_cell.length_a   1.000
_cell.length_b   1.000
_cell.length_c   1.000
_cell.angle_alpha   90.00
_cell.angle_beta   90.00
_cell.angle_gamma   90.00
#
_symmetry.space_group_name_H-M   'P 1'
#
loop_
_entity.id
_entity.type
_entity.pdbx_description
1 polymer ?
#
loop_
_entity_poly.entity_id
_entity_poly.type
_entity_poly.pdbx_seq_one_letter_code
_entity_poly.pdbx_strand_id
1 'polypeptide(L)' 'MPRRFRLTRRPPIAMTEDGYRRLKRFAADAGLDESEALSFLFEHFDSVIDAETLGHRLRLFTQDLEARMA' A
#
# COMPACT_ATOMS: atom_id res chain seq x y z
N MET A 1 -23.84 8.95 14.51
CA MET A 1 -23.67 8.04 13.39
C MET A 1 -22.23 8.01 12.93
N PRO A 2 -21.65 6.88 12.95
CA PRO A 2 -20.27 6.81 12.50
C PRO A 2 -20.16 7.23 11.05
N ARG A 3 -19.02 7.77 10.76
CA ARG A 3 -18.73 8.17 9.41
C ARG A 3 -18.70 6.94 8.52
N ARG A 4 -19.28 7.10 7.39
CA ARG A 4 -19.33 6.03 6.45
C ARG A 4 -17.99 5.86 5.76
N PHE A 5 -17.51 4.64 5.69
CA PHE A 5 -16.32 4.33 4.94
C PHE A 5 -16.75 3.92 3.55
N ARG A 6 -16.52 4.81 2.59
CA ARG A 6 -17.03 4.60 1.25
C ARG A 6 -15.88 4.34 0.29
N LEU A 7 -15.95 3.21 -0.37
CA LEU A 7 -14.94 2.83 -1.36
C LEU A 7 -15.49 3.15 -2.74
N THR A 8 -15.39 4.43 -3.10
CA THR A 8 -16.01 4.91 -4.33
C THR A 8 -15.10 4.85 -5.53
N ARG A 9 -13.80 4.64 -5.33
CA ARG A 9 -12.85 4.52 -6.41
C ARG A 9 -12.44 3.07 -6.59
N ARG A 10 -12.42 2.60 -7.83
CA ARG A 10 -12.07 1.21 -8.10
C ARG A 10 -11.05 1.15 -9.24
N PRO A 11 -9.83 1.66 -9.00
CA PRO A 11 -8.82 1.65 -10.06
C PRO A 11 -8.31 0.24 -10.34
N PRO A 12 -7.96 -0.03 -11.59
CA PRO A 12 -7.38 -1.33 -11.94
C PRO A 12 -5.88 -1.33 -11.60
N ILE A 13 -5.56 -1.71 -10.38
CA ILE A 13 -4.19 -1.67 -9.89
C ILE A 13 -3.60 -3.06 -9.86
N ALA A 14 -2.45 -3.22 -10.54
CA ALA A 14 -1.69 -4.45 -10.47
C ALA A 14 -0.64 -4.31 -9.38
N MET A 15 -0.33 -5.41 -8.72
CA MET A 15 0.64 -5.40 -7.63
C MET A 15 1.62 -6.54 -7.85
N THR A 16 2.81 -6.37 -7.28
CA THR A 16 3.75 -7.47 -7.28
C THR A 16 3.22 -8.57 -6.34
N GLU A 17 3.72 -9.76 -6.56
CA GLU A 17 3.35 -10.89 -5.71
C GLU A 17 3.64 -10.58 -4.25
N ASP A 18 4.84 -10.08 -3.99
CA ASP A 18 5.26 -9.79 -2.63
C ASP A 18 4.44 -8.66 -2.01
N GLY A 19 4.18 -7.60 -2.78
CA GLY A 19 3.39 -6.50 -2.28
C GLY A 19 1.97 -6.93 -1.93
N TYR A 20 1.39 -7.76 -2.79
CA TYR A 20 0.04 -8.23 -2.55
C TYR A 20 -0.02 -9.14 -1.32
N ARG A 21 0.97 -10.00 -1.15
CA ARG A 21 1.02 -10.88 0.01
C ARG A 21 1.10 -10.08 1.29
N ARG A 22 1.90 -9.03 1.30
CA ARG A 22 2.03 -8.18 2.47
C ARG A 22 0.75 -7.40 2.75
N LEU A 23 0.08 -6.95 1.71
CA LEU A 23 -1.20 -6.28 1.86
C LEU A 23 -2.23 -7.22 2.48
N LYS A 24 -2.30 -8.44 1.99
CA LYS A 24 -3.24 -9.41 2.52
C LYS A 24 -2.97 -9.70 4.01
N ARG A 25 -1.70 -9.83 4.35
CA ARG A 25 -1.34 -10.10 5.73
C ARG A 25 -1.70 -8.93 6.64
N PHE A 26 -1.39 -7.72 6.18
CA PHE A 26 -1.72 -6.53 6.95
C PHE A 26 -3.22 -6.42 7.15
N ALA A 27 -3.98 -6.67 6.09
CA ALA A 27 -5.44 -6.59 6.18
C ALA A 27 -5.97 -7.60 7.19
N ALA A 28 -5.48 -8.82 7.13
CA ALA A 28 -5.93 -9.86 8.06
C ALA A 28 -5.61 -9.48 9.49
N ASP A 29 -4.41 -8.98 9.74
CA ASP A 29 -4.00 -8.60 11.08
C ASP A 29 -4.84 -7.44 11.60
N ALA A 30 -5.27 -6.54 10.72
CA ALA A 30 -6.04 -5.37 11.10
C ALA A 30 -7.54 -5.62 11.12
N GLY A 31 -7.97 -6.78 10.65
CA GLY A 31 -9.40 -7.07 10.59
C GLY A 31 -10.10 -6.35 9.45
N LEU A 32 -9.38 -6.08 8.36
CA LEU A 32 -9.90 -5.35 7.21
C LEU A 32 -9.82 -6.23 5.98
N ASP A 33 -10.59 -5.88 4.95
CA ASP A 33 -10.34 -6.50 3.65
C ASP A 33 -9.23 -5.71 2.95
N GLU A 34 -8.83 -6.20 1.79
CA GLU A 34 -7.68 -5.60 1.10
C GLU A 34 -7.95 -4.18 0.65
N SER A 35 -9.16 -3.91 0.21
CA SER A 35 -9.51 -2.56 -0.22
C SER A 35 -9.49 -1.57 0.94
N GLU A 36 -10.04 -2.00 2.07
CA GLU A 36 -10.05 -1.17 3.27
C GLU A 36 -8.64 -0.92 3.77
N ALA A 37 -7.82 -1.96 3.77
CA ALA A 37 -6.44 -1.83 4.25
C ALA A 37 -5.66 -0.87 3.38
N LEU A 38 -5.83 -0.98 2.07
CA LEU A 38 -5.14 -0.11 1.14
C LEU A 38 -5.58 1.34 1.33
N SER A 39 -6.88 1.56 1.49
CA SER A 39 -7.41 2.89 1.73
C SER A 39 -6.87 3.47 3.02
N PHE A 40 -6.83 2.65 4.07
CA PHE A 40 -6.31 3.10 5.35
C PHE A 40 -4.86 3.57 5.21
N LEU A 41 -4.04 2.76 4.55
CA LEU A 41 -2.63 3.09 4.44
C LEU A 41 -2.41 4.42 3.73
N PHE A 42 -3.17 4.68 2.68
CA PHE A 42 -2.94 5.89 1.90
C PHE A 42 -3.67 7.11 2.46
N GLU A 43 -4.79 6.92 3.15
CA GLU A 43 -5.40 8.02 3.86
C GLU A 43 -4.51 8.54 4.97
N HIS A 44 -3.77 7.64 5.61
CA HIS A 44 -2.93 7.99 6.75
C HIS A 44 -1.46 7.91 6.40
N PHE A 45 -1.14 8.03 5.13
CA PHE A 45 0.21 7.83 4.64
C PHE A 45 1.23 8.69 5.39
N ASP A 46 0.91 9.96 5.56
CA ASP A 46 1.85 10.88 6.21
C ASP A 46 2.10 10.51 7.67
N SER A 47 1.13 9.89 8.31
CA SER A 47 1.25 9.53 9.71
C SER A 47 2.01 8.25 9.94
N VAL A 48 1.97 7.32 8.98
CA VAL A 48 2.55 6.00 9.20
C VAL A 48 3.86 5.80 8.45
N ILE A 49 4.24 6.74 7.60
CA ILE A 49 5.45 6.62 6.80
C ILE A 49 6.54 7.54 7.34
N ASP A 50 7.75 6.98 7.45
CA ASP A 50 8.94 7.76 7.79
C ASP A 50 9.55 8.25 6.49
N ALA A 51 9.62 9.56 6.32
CA ALA A 51 10.06 10.15 5.05
C ALA A 51 11.48 9.74 4.67
N GLU A 52 12.37 9.67 5.66
CA GLU A 52 13.75 9.29 5.36
C GLU A 52 13.84 7.84 4.89
N THR A 53 13.19 6.97 5.62
CA THR A 53 13.18 5.56 5.26
C THR A 53 12.49 5.37 3.93
N LEU A 54 11.41 6.10 3.70
CA LEU A 54 10.69 6.01 2.45
C LEU A 54 11.58 6.37 1.26
N GLY A 55 12.32 7.48 1.39
CA GLY A 55 13.19 7.90 0.30
C GLY A 55 14.25 6.87 -0.03
N HIS A 56 14.86 6.30 1.00
CA HIS A 56 15.88 5.28 0.81
C HIS A 56 15.29 4.03 0.15
N ARG A 57 14.17 3.54 0.66
CA ARG A 57 13.54 2.36 0.13
C ARG A 57 13.02 2.57 -1.28
N LEU A 58 12.52 3.75 -1.55
CA LEU A 58 12.01 4.06 -2.88
C LEU A 58 13.13 4.03 -3.91
N ARG A 59 14.30 4.55 -3.53
CA ARG A 59 15.45 4.51 -4.44
C ARG A 59 15.83 3.08 -4.77
N LEU A 60 15.88 2.23 -3.75
CA LEU A 60 16.22 0.83 -3.98
C LEU A 60 15.19 0.14 -4.85
N PHE A 61 13.93 0.42 -4.60
CA PHE A 61 12.85 -0.18 -5.36
C PHE A 61 12.89 0.24 -6.83
N THR A 62 13.16 1.53 -7.06
CA THR A 62 13.24 2.05 -8.41
C THR A 62 14.38 1.41 -9.19
N GLN A 63 15.52 1.23 -8.52
CA GLN A 63 16.66 0.56 -9.15
C GLN A 63 16.32 -0.87 -9.51
N ASP A 64 15.60 -1.55 -8.64
CA ASP A 64 15.21 -2.93 -8.89
C ASP A 64 14.25 -3.02 -10.06
N LEU A 65 13.32 -2.08 -10.16
CA LEU A 65 12.39 -2.04 -11.27
C LEU A 65 13.12 -1.85 -12.60
N GLU A 66 14.07 -0.94 -12.61
CA GLU A 66 14.85 -0.68 -13.83
C GLU A 66 15.61 -1.92 -14.27
N ALA A 67 16.18 -2.63 -13.30
CA ALA A 67 16.91 -3.85 -13.62
C ALA A 67 16.00 -4.92 -14.20
N ARG A 68 14.79 -5.02 -13.69
CA ARG A 68 13.86 -6.02 -14.17
C ARG A 68 13.30 -5.68 -15.54
N MET A 69 13.19 -4.41 -15.83
CA MET A 69 12.63 -3.98 -17.10
C MET A 69 13.65 -3.87 -18.22
N ALA A 70 14.91 -3.99 -17.90
CA ALA A 70 15.99 -3.90 -18.89
C ALA A 70 16.13 -5.21 -19.72
#